data_e9210bed35fb3904a306bad3f734b3a2
#
_entry.id   e9210bed35fb3904a306bad3f734b3a2
#
_cell.length_a   1.000
_cell.length_b   1.000
_cell.length_c   1.000
_cell.angle_alpha   90.00
_cell.angle_beta   90.00
_cell.angle_gamma   90.00
#
_symmetry.space_group_name_H-M   'P 1'
#
loop_
_entity.id
_entity.type
_entity.pdbx_description
1 polymer ?
#
loop_
_entity_poly.entity_id
_entity_poly.type
_entity_poly.pdbx_seq_one_letter_code
_entity_poly.pdbx_strand_id
1 'polypeptide(L)'
;ISCSLVGSEMCIRDRSRHTVRKALGILEQDGYVEAFHGRGTYCSENVRHIKNSKNIAVVTTYISDYIFPRLIQGMDNVLSESGYSIILKNTANSRQKEARCLEELLKKDIDGLIIEPSKSEMICKHRNLYQNLDKFEIPYVFIQGIYSEMRDKPHILMDDAQGGYLVTRYLLELGHKKIKGFFKADDMQGLERHKGYVKALQESGIAYDPDDVVWFHTEDRKVKPALMAKEMVQSGQLPDGIVCYNDQIAVQVMEELEKMGVRIPDDI
;
A
#
# COMPACT_ATOMS: atom_id res chain seq x y z
N ILE A 1 21.76 16.18 -17.89
CA ILE A 1 22.83 16.22 -18.93
C ILE A 1 22.27 17.02 -20.09
N SER A 2 22.69 18.28 -20.18
CA SER A 2 22.33 19.17 -21.28
C SER A 2 23.14 18.73 -22.52
N CYS A 3 22.49 18.15 -23.49
CA CYS A 3 23.09 17.85 -24.78
C CYS A 3 22.37 18.69 -25.85
N SER A 4 23.07 19.72 -26.38
CA SER A 4 22.59 20.48 -27.52
C SER A 4 22.66 19.64 -28.79
N LEU A 5 21.52 19.38 -29.40
CA LEU A 5 21.39 18.62 -30.65
C LEU A 5 21.71 19.45 -31.91
N VAL A 6 22.31 20.61 -31.77
CA VAL A 6 22.58 21.53 -32.90
C VAL A 6 24.08 21.49 -33.27
N GLY A 7 24.40 21.01 -34.44
CA GLY A 7 25.71 21.17 -35.10
C GLY A 7 26.38 19.91 -35.58
N SER A 8 26.06 18.74 -35.05
CA SER A 8 26.64 17.43 -35.45
C SER A 8 25.75 16.59 -36.36
N GLU A 9 24.56 17.06 -36.69
CA GLU A 9 23.49 16.26 -37.31
C GLU A 9 23.71 15.89 -38.78
N MET A 10 24.63 16.55 -39.42
CA MET A 10 24.93 16.25 -40.85
C MET A 10 25.80 15.00 -41.07
N CYS A 11 26.48 14.53 -40.01
CA CYS A 11 27.41 13.40 -40.10
C CYS A 11 26.88 12.08 -39.56
N ILE A 12 25.72 12.10 -38.87
CA ILE A 12 25.18 10.89 -38.24
C ILE A 12 24.02 10.34 -39.08
N ARG A 13 24.29 9.46 -40.02
CA ARG A 13 23.32 8.62 -40.79
C ARG A 13 22.73 9.15 -42.09
N ASP A 14 23.44 9.90 -42.91
CA ASP A 14 23.02 10.24 -44.30
C ASP A 14 21.54 10.65 -44.50
N ARG A 15 20.96 11.38 -43.55
CA ARG A 15 19.59 11.85 -43.62
C ARG A 15 19.52 13.35 -43.95
N SER A 16 18.55 13.71 -44.81
CA SER A 16 18.37 15.13 -45.16
C SER A 16 17.97 15.98 -43.96
N ARG A 17 18.40 17.25 -43.90
CA ARG A 17 17.99 18.22 -42.91
C ARG A 17 16.47 18.31 -42.74
N HIS A 18 15.73 18.09 -43.81
CA HIS A 18 14.28 18.07 -43.81
C HIS A 18 13.71 16.87 -42.98
N THR A 19 14.31 15.68 -43.12
CA THR A 19 13.93 14.46 -42.41
C THR A 19 14.17 14.65 -40.91
N VAL A 20 15.32 15.22 -40.54
CA VAL A 20 15.65 15.49 -39.11
C VAL A 20 14.69 16.50 -38.49
N ARG A 21 14.42 17.61 -39.21
CA ARG A 21 13.46 18.63 -38.74
C ARG A 21 12.05 18.07 -38.60
N LYS A 22 11.61 17.22 -39.50
CA LYS A 22 10.29 16.56 -39.43
C LYS A 22 10.23 15.63 -38.21
N ALA A 23 11.29 14.87 -37.96
CA ALA A 23 11.36 14.00 -36.79
C ALA A 23 11.36 14.81 -35.47
N LEU A 24 12.15 15.89 -35.40
CA LEU A 24 12.17 16.78 -34.25
C LEU A 24 10.79 17.45 -34.02
N GLY A 25 10.12 17.87 -35.10
CA GLY A 25 8.76 18.44 -35.01
C GLY A 25 7.73 17.45 -34.47
N ILE A 26 7.84 16.17 -34.84
CA ILE A 26 6.98 15.10 -34.27
C ILE A 26 7.30 14.93 -32.79
N LEU A 27 8.59 14.83 -32.43
CA LEU A 27 9.00 14.70 -31.02
C LEU A 27 8.62 15.91 -30.17
N GLU A 28 8.61 17.12 -30.77
CA GLU A 28 8.14 18.34 -30.09
C GLU A 28 6.62 18.33 -29.91
N GLN A 29 5.88 17.91 -30.93
CA GLN A 29 4.43 17.76 -30.87
C GLN A 29 4.02 16.69 -29.82
N ASP A 30 4.79 15.62 -29.72
CA ASP A 30 4.60 14.55 -28.74
C ASP A 30 5.15 14.91 -27.36
N GLY A 31 5.82 16.10 -27.20
CA GLY A 31 6.30 16.61 -25.93
C GLY A 31 7.62 16.00 -25.43
N TYR A 32 8.34 15.23 -26.28
CA TYR A 32 9.64 14.65 -25.92
C TYR A 32 10.79 15.67 -25.97
N VAL A 33 10.66 16.71 -26.79
CA VAL A 33 11.65 17.76 -26.90
C VAL A 33 11.01 19.13 -26.92
N GLU A 34 11.76 20.15 -26.50
CA GLU A 34 11.36 21.56 -26.51
C GLU A 34 12.37 22.37 -27.36
N ALA A 35 11.87 23.11 -28.33
CA ALA A 35 12.70 23.98 -29.18
C ALA A 35 12.77 25.40 -28.60
N PHE A 36 13.98 25.86 -28.28
CA PHE A 36 14.24 27.23 -27.82
C PHE A 36 14.89 28.02 -28.95
N HIS A 37 14.23 29.09 -29.37
CA HIS A 37 14.72 29.95 -30.46
C HIS A 37 16.13 30.47 -30.17
N GLY A 38 17.08 30.19 -31.08
CA GLY A 38 18.48 30.58 -30.93
C GLY A 38 19.32 29.75 -29.96
N ARG A 39 18.71 28.76 -29.24
CA ARG A 39 19.42 27.92 -28.26
C ARG A 39 19.45 26.43 -28.64
N GLY A 40 18.58 26.01 -29.56
CA GLY A 40 18.50 24.61 -30.01
C GLY A 40 17.29 23.86 -29.44
N THR A 41 17.26 22.54 -29.74
CA THR A 41 16.24 21.63 -29.26
C THR A 41 16.83 20.76 -28.13
N TYR A 42 16.12 20.69 -27.01
CA TYR A 42 16.52 19.98 -25.79
C TYR A 42 15.48 18.90 -25.47
N CYS A 43 15.90 17.82 -24.81
CA CYS A 43 14.95 16.88 -24.26
C CYS A 43 14.06 17.60 -23.24
N SER A 44 12.75 17.45 -23.38
CA SER A 44 11.80 18.00 -22.42
C SER A 44 12.01 17.35 -21.05
N GLU A 45 12.07 18.17 -20.00
CA GLU A 45 12.03 17.65 -18.62
C GLU A 45 10.65 17.12 -18.27
N ASN A 46 9.62 17.49 -19.06
CA ASN A 46 8.24 17.07 -18.94
C ASN A 46 7.87 16.13 -20.09
N VAL A 47 8.55 14.97 -20.21
CA VAL A 47 8.12 13.93 -21.15
C VAL A 47 6.67 13.61 -20.80
N ARG A 48 5.72 13.98 -21.70
CA ARG A 48 4.32 13.63 -21.53
C ARG A 48 4.25 12.12 -21.65
N HIS A 49 3.82 11.44 -20.57
CA HIS A 49 3.44 10.05 -20.68
C HIS A 49 2.36 9.91 -21.75
N ILE A 50 2.51 8.96 -22.65
CA ILE A 50 1.53 8.69 -23.70
C ILE A 50 0.24 8.30 -22.99
N LYS A 51 -0.72 9.24 -22.93
CA LYS A 51 -2.07 8.96 -22.43
C LYS A 51 -2.67 7.95 -23.42
N ASN A 52 -3.01 6.79 -22.95
CA ASN A 52 -3.65 5.67 -23.66
C ASN A 52 -2.72 4.45 -23.90
N SER A 53 -1.82 4.22 -22.97
CA SER A 53 -0.98 3.00 -22.96
C SER A 53 -1.80 1.75 -22.70
N LYS A 54 -3.03 1.91 -22.18
CA LYS A 54 -3.91 0.83 -21.69
C LYS A 54 -3.27 -0.01 -20.59
N ASN A 55 -2.35 0.58 -19.82
CA ASN A 55 -1.72 -0.07 -18.68
C ASN A 55 -2.12 0.66 -17.37
N ILE A 56 -2.64 -0.09 -16.43
CA ILE A 56 -2.84 0.36 -15.05
C ILE A 56 -1.84 -0.37 -14.16
N ALA A 57 -1.05 0.39 -13.42
CA ALA A 57 -0.17 -0.20 -12.42
C ALA A 57 -0.97 -0.53 -11.15
N VAL A 58 -0.75 -1.72 -10.59
CA VAL A 58 -1.31 -2.16 -9.30
C VAL A 58 -0.15 -2.51 -8.39
N VAL A 59 0.02 -1.73 -7.34
CA VAL A 59 1.08 -1.91 -6.33
C VAL A 59 0.44 -2.33 -5.03
N THR A 60 0.75 -3.54 -4.57
CA THR A 60 0.21 -4.10 -3.32
C THR A 60 1.31 -4.50 -2.36
N THR A 61 1.00 -4.58 -1.09
CA THR A 61 1.95 -5.05 -0.08
C THR A 61 2.23 -6.54 -0.21
N TYR A 62 1.24 -7.33 -0.65
CA TYR A 62 1.36 -8.76 -0.94
C TYR A 62 0.58 -9.11 -2.22
N ILE A 63 0.90 -10.24 -2.86
CA ILE A 63 0.23 -10.71 -4.08
C ILE A 63 -0.53 -12.01 -3.82
N SER A 64 0.13 -12.99 -3.20
CA SER A 64 -0.36 -14.35 -3.02
C SER A 64 -0.93 -14.63 -1.64
N ASP A 65 -0.95 -13.64 -0.77
CA ASP A 65 -1.26 -13.79 0.64
C ASP A 65 -2.67 -13.24 0.97
N TYR A 66 -3.42 -13.94 1.81
CA TYR A 66 -4.66 -13.52 2.43
C TYR A 66 -5.74 -13.05 1.42
N ILE A 67 -6.17 -11.78 1.47
CA ILE A 67 -7.23 -11.20 0.60
C ILE A 67 -6.74 -10.79 -0.79
N PHE A 68 -5.42 -10.62 -0.98
CA PHE A 68 -4.85 -10.00 -2.18
C PHE A 68 -5.16 -10.73 -3.48
N PRO A 69 -5.15 -12.08 -3.56
CA PRO A 69 -5.50 -12.78 -4.80
C PRO A 69 -6.90 -12.40 -5.30
N ARG A 70 -7.88 -12.34 -4.41
CA ARG A 70 -9.27 -11.96 -4.76
C ARG A 70 -9.39 -10.50 -5.11
N LEU A 71 -8.69 -9.62 -4.39
CA LEU A 71 -8.67 -8.19 -4.66
C LEU A 71 -8.06 -7.91 -6.05
N ILE A 72 -6.92 -8.53 -6.36
CA ILE A 72 -6.25 -8.40 -7.66
C ILE A 72 -7.15 -8.94 -8.77
N GLN A 73 -7.77 -10.11 -8.58
CA GLN A 73 -8.71 -10.68 -9.55
C GLN A 73 -9.90 -9.76 -9.80
N GLY A 74 -10.46 -9.14 -8.75
CA GLY A 74 -11.57 -8.19 -8.91
C GLY A 74 -11.16 -6.96 -9.72
N MET A 75 -9.96 -6.43 -9.49
CA MET A 75 -9.42 -5.32 -10.28
C MET A 75 -9.17 -5.74 -11.74
N ASP A 76 -8.58 -6.91 -11.95
CA ASP A 76 -8.28 -7.44 -13.29
C ASP A 76 -9.54 -7.62 -14.13
N ASN A 77 -10.60 -8.18 -13.57
CA ASN A 77 -11.86 -8.37 -14.28
C ASN A 77 -12.40 -7.02 -14.82
N VAL A 78 -12.48 -6.00 -13.99
CA VAL A 78 -13.01 -4.69 -14.38
C VAL A 78 -12.09 -3.98 -15.39
N LEU A 79 -10.79 -4.04 -15.17
CA LEU A 79 -9.80 -3.39 -16.04
C LEU A 79 -9.72 -4.06 -17.41
N SER A 80 -9.73 -5.40 -17.46
CA SER A 80 -9.69 -6.18 -18.68
C SER A 80 -10.94 -5.97 -19.54
N GLU A 81 -12.14 -5.91 -18.93
CA GLU A 81 -13.39 -5.56 -19.64
C GLU A 81 -13.33 -4.15 -20.28
N SER A 82 -12.57 -3.25 -19.67
CA SER A 82 -12.34 -1.88 -20.17
C SER A 82 -11.13 -1.80 -21.15
N GLY A 83 -10.52 -2.91 -21.48
CA GLY A 83 -9.37 -3.00 -22.40
C GLY A 83 -8.06 -2.52 -21.80
N TYR A 84 -7.92 -2.54 -20.45
CA TYR A 84 -6.67 -2.24 -19.77
C TYR A 84 -5.94 -3.52 -19.36
N SER A 85 -4.61 -3.43 -19.30
CA SER A 85 -3.73 -4.47 -18.77
C SER A 85 -3.18 -4.05 -17.41
N ILE A 86 -2.95 -5.02 -16.50
CA ILE A 86 -2.37 -4.75 -15.19
C ILE A 86 -0.85 -4.92 -15.22
N ILE A 87 -0.13 -3.92 -14.68
CA ILE A 87 1.28 -4.04 -14.30
C ILE A 87 1.34 -4.24 -12.78
N LEU A 88 1.49 -5.49 -12.36
CA LEU A 88 1.48 -5.84 -10.94
C LEU A 88 2.87 -5.70 -10.30
N LYS A 89 2.94 -5.05 -9.13
CA LYS A 89 4.13 -4.87 -8.31
C LYS A 89 3.87 -5.24 -6.86
N ASN A 90 4.89 -5.80 -6.19
CA ASN A 90 4.83 -6.21 -4.78
C ASN A 90 5.87 -5.46 -3.95
N THR A 91 5.43 -4.81 -2.88
CA THR A 91 6.32 -4.09 -1.97
C THR A 91 6.76 -4.90 -0.76
N ALA A 92 6.09 -6.01 -0.44
CA ALA A 92 6.24 -6.76 0.81
C ALA A 92 6.15 -5.85 2.05
N ASN A 93 5.30 -4.84 2.00
CA ASN A 93 5.13 -3.78 3.00
C ASN A 93 6.43 -3.04 3.36
N SER A 94 7.31 -2.84 2.37
CA SER A 94 8.58 -2.13 2.51
C SER A 94 8.55 -0.80 1.77
N ARG A 95 8.71 0.32 2.50
CA ARG A 95 8.79 1.67 1.92
C ARG A 95 9.91 1.84 0.89
N GLN A 96 11.03 1.13 1.07
CA GLN A 96 12.12 1.15 0.07
C GLN A 96 11.71 0.47 -1.23
N LYS A 97 11.01 -0.68 -1.14
CA LYS A 97 10.50 -1.36 -2.32
C LYS A 97 9.39 -0.57 -3.00
N GLU A 98 8.52 0.08 -2.23
CA GLU A 98 7.50 0.99 -2.78
C GLU A 98 8.14 2.13 -3.56
N ALA A 99 9.13 2.81 -3.00
CA ALA A 99 9.87 3.86 -3.69
C ALA A 99 10.46 3.36 -5.01
N ARG A 100 11.13 2.19 -5.02
CA ARG A 100 11.67 1.58 -6.26
C ARG A 100 10.58 1.25 -7.26
N CYS A 101 9.44 0.71 -6.80
CA CYS A 101 8.30 0.45 -7.69
C CYS A 101 7.80 1.73 -8.36
N LEU A 102 7.65 2.82 -7.60
CA LEU A 102 7.24 4.12 -8.12
C LEU A 102 8.27 4.70 -9.11
N GLU A 103 9.57 4.63 -8.79
CA GLU A 103 10.66 5.07 -9.70
C GLU A 103 10.67 4.29 -11.03
N GLU A 104 10.38 2.98 -10.98
CA GLU A 104 10.27 2.16 -12.18
C GLU A 104 9.01 2.48 -12.98
N LEU A 105 7.88 2.72 -12.31
CA LEU A 105 6.61 3.03 -12.95
C LEU A 105 6.60 4.43 -13.59
N LEU A 106 7.28 5.41 -12.98
CA LEU A 106 7.48 6.75 -13.55
C LEU A 106 8.29 6.75 -14.85
N LYS A 107 8.97 5.65 -15.18
CA LYS A 107 9.70 5.45 -16.45
C LYS A 107 8.91 4.63 -17.48
N LYS A 108 7.70 4.20 -17.14
CA LYS A 108 6.83 3.41 -17.99
C LYS A 108 5.60 4.20 -18.40
N ASP A 109 5.04 3.85 -19.53
CA ASP A 109 3.77 4.39 -19.97
C ASP A 109 2.64 3.67 -19.24
N ILE A 110 2.07 4.34 -18.24
CA ILE A 110 0.91 3.89 -17.49
C ILE A 110 -0.16 4.99 -17.49
N ASP A 111 -1.42 4.60 -17.57
CA ASP A 111 -2.56 5.52 -17.58
C ASP A 111 -3.07 5.81 -16.18
N GLY A 112 -2.66 5.03 -15.19
CA GLY A 112 -3.04 5.22 -13.79
C GLY A 112 -2.37 4.22 -12.86
N LEU A 113 -2.54 4.47 -11.55
CA LEU A 113 -1.96 3.66 -10.49
C LEU A 113 -2.97 3.37 -9.38
N ILE A 114 -3.12 2.11 -9.03
CA ILE A 114 -3.80 1.66 -7.82
C ILE A 114 -2.71 1.22 -6.83
N ILE A 115 -2.68 1.80 -5.64
CA ILE A 115 -1.58 1.55 -4.70
C ILE A 115 -2.03 1.34 -3.27
N GLU A 116 -1.58 0.25 -2.66
CA GLU A 116 -1.58 0.08 -1.22
C GLU A 116 -0.26 0.60 -0.65
N PRO A 117 -0.29 1.66 0.19
CA PRO A 117 0.92 2.26 0.73
C PRO A 117 1.57 1.36 1.77
N SER A 118 2.91 1.22 1.69
CA SER A 118 3.66 0.40 2.64
C SER A 118 3.86 1.13 3.96
N LYS A 119 3.54 0.46 5.07
CA LYS A 119 3.67 1.02 6.42
C LYS A 119 2.97 2.38 6.52
N SER A 120 1.69 2.38 6.18
CA SER A 120 0.86 3.58 5.98
C SER A 120 0.74 4.49 7.20
N GLU A 121 1.03 3.99 8.42
CA GLU A 121 1.07 4.80 9.63
C GLU A 121 2.39 5.56 9.83
N MET A 122 3.40 5.21 9.05
CA MET A 122 4.70 5.88 9.13
C MET A 122 4.79 7.00 8.08
N ILE A 123 5.53 8.08 8.41
CA ILE A 123 5.78 9.20 7.48
C ILE A 123 6.30 8.70 6.13
N CYS A 124 5.69 9.16 5.05
CA CYS A 124 6.11 8.84 3.69
C CYS A 124 7.44 9.52 3.33
N LYS A 125 8.54 8.77 3.31
CA LYS A 125 9.88 9.30 2.98
C LYS A 125 10.09 9.60 1.49
N HIS A 126 9.24 9.06 0.62
CA HIS A 126 9.33 9.18 -0.85
C HIS A 126 8.16 9.98 -1.44
N ARG A 127 7.67 10.97 -0.68
CA ARG A 127 6.58 11.86 -1.10
C ARG A 127 6.84 12.54 -2.45
N ASN A 128 8.11 12.84 -2.75
CA ASN A 128 8.51 13.41 -4.03
C ASN A 128 8.13 12.53 -5.24
N LEU A 129 8.05 11.21 -5.09
CA LEU A 129 7.64 10.31 -6.18
C LEU A 129 6.14 10.44 -6.46
N TYR A 130 5.31 10.63 -5.43
CA TYR A 130 3.89 10.96 -5.61
C TYR A 130 3.69 12.34 -6.23
N GLN A 131 4.50 13.34 -5.83
CA GLN A 131 4.51 14.65 -6.48
C GLN A 131 4.89 14.56 -7.96
N ASN A 132 5.78 13.63 -8.34
CA ASN A 132 6.09 13.37 -9.74
C ASN A 132 4.91 12.73 -10.49
N LEU A 133 4.12 11.84 -9.86
CA LEU A 133 2.88 11.35 -10.46
C LEU A 133 1.90 12.49 -10.72
N ASP A 134 1.73 13.39 -9.74
CA ASP A 134 0.91 14.61 -9.91
C ASP A 134 1.44 15.49 -11.06
N LYS A 135 2.75 15.73 -11.10
CA LYS A 135 3.42 16.55 -12.14
C LYS A 135 3.23 15.95 -13.55
N PHE A 136 3.30 14.63 -13.67
CA PHE A 136 3.10 13.93 -14.95
C PHE A 136 1.63 13.64 -15.26
N GLU A 137 0.71 14.15 -14.43
CA GLU A 137 -0.73 13.93 -14.57
C GLU A 137 -1.13 12.45 -14.62
N ILE A 138 -0.39 11.57 -13.91
CA ILE A 138 -0.73 10.16 -13.74
C ILE A 138 -1.70 10.05 -12.56
N PRO A 139 -2.98 9.73 -12.81
CA PRO A 139 -3.94 9.59 -11.73
C PRO A 139 -3.60 8.37 -10.87
N TYR A 140 -3.81 8.49 -9.54
CA TYR A 140 -3.64 7.37 -8.65
C TYR A 140 -4.69 7.36 -7.55
N VAL A 141 -4.97 6.17 -7.04
CA VAL A 141 -5.89 5.93 -5.94
C VAL A 141 -5.22 5.03 -4.90
N PHE A 142 -5.31 5.43 -3.65
CA PHE A 142 -4.90 4.59 -2.53
C PHE A 142 -5.98 3.56 -2.20
N ILE A 143 -5.55 2.36 -1.84
CA ILE A 143 -6.43 1.30 -1.36
C ILE A 143 -5.92 0.75 -0.04
N GLN A 144 -6.83 0.27 0.82
CA GLN A 144 -6.55 -0.38 2.11
C GLN A 144 -5.90 0.53 3.17
N GLY A 145 -5.16 1.52 2.79
CA GLY A 145 -4.50 2.48 3.66
C GLY A 145 -4.17 3.76 2.91
N ILE A 146 -3.78 4.79 3.65
CA ILE A 146 -3.33 6.07 3.10
C ILE A 146 -2.34 6.71 4.07
N TYR A 147 -1.33 7.39 3.55
CA TYR A 147 -0.43 8.19 4.39
C TYR A 147 -1.16 9.40 4.97
N SER A 148 -0.90 9.73 6.23
CA SER A 148 -1.56 10.84 6.95
C SER A 148 -1.42 12.18 6.22
N GLU A 149 -0.28 12.38 5.53
CA GLU A 149 0.04 13.60 4.78
C GLU A 149 -0.64 13.69 3.40
N MET A 150 -1.36 12.64 2.98
CA MET A 150 -1.98 12.53 1.64
C MET A 150 -3.48 12.24 1.69
N ARG A 151 -4.13 12.54 2.81
CA ARG A 151 -5.58 12.27 3.01
C ARG A 151 -6.50 13.02 2.06
N ASP A 152 -5.97 14.04 1.38
CA ASP A 152 -6.63 14.78 0.31
C ASP A 152 -6.69 14.03 -1.03
N LYS A 153 -5.89 12.96 -1.17
CA LYS A 153 -5.82 12.16 -2.41
C LYS A 153 -6.95 11.12 -2.48
N PRO A 154 -7.36 10.73 -3.70
CA PRO A 154 -8.36 9.66 -3.88
C PRO A 154 -7.98 8.39 -3.13
N HIS A 155 -8.92 7.81 -2.39
CA HIS A 155 -8.69 6.59 -1.63
C HIS A 155 -9.95 5.77 -1.42
N ILE A 156 -9.77 4.46 -1.28
CA ILE A 156 -10.80 3.49 -0.93
C ILE A 156 -10.32 2.72 0.28
N LEU A 157 -10.97 2.93 1.41
CA LEU A 157 -10.60 2.33 2.70
C LEU A 157 -11.77 1.49 3.24
N MET A 158 -11.43 0.49 4.05
CA MET A 158 -12.42 -0.19 4.88
C MET A 158 -12.68 0.64 6.15
N ASP A 159 -13.84 0.45 6.75
CA ASP A 159 -14.11 0.99 8.08
C ASP A 159 -13.48 0.08 9.15
N ASP A 160 -12.15 0.16 9.25
CA ASP A 160 -11.35 -0.66 10.16
C ASP A 160 -11.68 -0.38 11.63
N ALA A 161 -12.04 0.87 11.96
CA ALA A 161 -12.46 1.23 13.31
C ALA A 161 -13.79 0.54 13.67
N GLN A 162 -14.76 0.54 12.76
CA GLN A 162 -16.01 -0.18 12.96
C GLN A 162 -15.78 -1.69 13.03
N GLY A 163 -14.87 -2.23 12.22
CA GLY A 163 -14.49 -3.65 12.27
C GLY A 163 -13.94 -4.05 13.64
N GLY A 164 -12.97 -3.32 14.17
CA GLY A 164 -12.41 -3.54 15.51
C GLY A 164 -13.44 -3.39 16.61
N TYR A 165 -14.33 -2.40 16.50
CA TYR A 165 -15.42 -2.17 17.43
C TYR A 165 -16.40 -3.36 17.47
N LEU A 166 -16.88 -3.82 16.31
CA LEU A 166 -17.89 -4.89 16.24
C LEU A 166 -17.37 -6.22 16.79
N VAL A 167 -16.14 -6.60 16.46
CA VAL A 167 -15.54 -7.85 16.97
C VAL A 167 -15.37 -7.80 18.48
N THR A 168 -14.89 -6.68 19.02
CA THR A 168 -14.70 -6.51 20.46
C THR A 168 -16.03 -6.49 21.18
N ARG A 169 -16.99 -5.74 20.67
CA ARG A 169 -18.34 -5.67 21.24
C ARG A 169 -19.02 -7.03 21.28
N TYR A 170 -18.83 -7.85 20.24
CA TYR A 170 -19.38 -9.22 20.22
C TYR A 170 -18.86 -10.07 21.39
N LEU A 171 -17.56 -10.03 21.69
CA LEU A 171 -17.01 -10.71 22.85
C LEU A 171 -17.58 -10.18 24.17
N LEU A 172 -17.74 -8.86 24.28
CA LEU A 172 -18.33 -8.22 25.48
C LEU A 172 -19.79 -8.60 25.68
N GLU A 173 -20.59 -8.73 24.61
CA GLU A 173 -21.99 -9.17 24.64
C GLU A 173 -22.10 -10.64 25.08
N LEU A 174 -21.09 -11.47 24.80
CA LEU A 174 -20.99 -12.85 25.30
C LEU A 174 -20.56 -12.93 26.76
N GLY A 175 -20.21 -11.81 27.39
CA GLY A 175 -19.86 -11.71 28.80
C GLY A 175 -18.37 -11.73 29.12
N HIS A 176 -17.52 -11.76 28.08
CA HIS A 176 -16.07 -11.65 28.26
C HIS A 176 -15.69 -10.28 28.81
N LYS A 177 -14.72 -10.22 29.73
CA LYS A 177 -14.30 -8.97 30.39
C LYS A 177 -12.81 -8.71 30.29
N LYS A 178 -12.01 -9.75 30.20
CA LYS A 178 -10.56 -9.67 30.07
C LYS A 178 -10.16 -9.98 28.63
N ILE A 179 -10.26 -8.98 27.76
CA ILE A 179 -10.04 -9.15 26.34
C ILE A 179 -8.66 -8.63 25.95
N LYS A 180 -7.83 -9.48 25.37
CA LYS A 180 -6.50 -9.08 24.87
C LYS A 180 -6.53 -8.77 23.38
N GLY A 181 -5.84 -7.70 22.98
CA GLY A 181 -5.76 -7.25 21.59
C GLY A 181 -4.40 -7.56 20.94
N PHE A 182 -4.40 -8.02 19.70
CA PHE A 182 -3.18 -8.19 18.89
C PHE A 182 -3.29 -7.29 17.66
N PHE A 183 -2.55 -6.19 17.61
CA PHE A 183 -2.66 -5.19 16.55
C PHE A 183 -1.34 -4.89 15.87
N LYS A 184 -1.42 -4.48 14.59
CA LYS A 184 -0.25 -4.14 13.80
C LYS A 184 0.03 -2.63 13.91
N ALA A 185 1.25 -2.27 14.30
CA ALA A 185 1.61 -0.89 14.63
C ALA A 185 2.03 -0.04 13.43
N ASP A 186 2.42 -0.65 12.33
CA ASP A 186 3.00 0.06 11.18
C ASP A 186 2.01 0.24 10.01
N ASP A 187 0.75 -0.19 10.16
CA ASP A 187 -0.32 0.00 9.19
C ASP A 187 -1.48 0.80 9.78
N MET A 188 -2.08 1.66 8.99
CA MET A 188 -3.26 2.41 9.37
C MET A 188 -4.41 1.50 9.83
N GLN A 189 -4.64 0.37 9.16
CA GLN A 189 -5.69 -0.59 9.55
C GLN A 189 -5.52 -1.10 10.98
N GLY A 190 -4.28 -1.35 11.42
CA GLY A 190 -4.00 -1.84 12.77
C GLY A 190 -4.38 -0.84 13.84
N LEU A 191 -4.05 0.43 13.61
CA LEU A 191 -4.41 1.51 14.54
C LEU A 191 -5.91 1.80 14.54
N GLU A 192 -6.55 1.80 13.38
CA GLU A 192 -8.01 2.02 13.32
C GLU A 192 -8.78 0.87 13.99
N ARG A 193 -8.40 -0.40 13.77
CA ARG A 193 -8.99 -1.54 14.48
C ARG A 193 -8.78 -1.46 15.98
N HIS A 194 -7.60 -1.05 16.42
CA HIS A 194 -7.32 -0.79 17.84
C HIS A 194 -8.20 0.33 18.40
N LYS A 195 -8.42 1.43 17.69
CA LYS A 195 -9.36 2.49 18.13
C LYS A 195 -10.77 1.94 18.35
N GLY A 196 -11.24 1.08 17.43
CA GLY A 196 -12.52 0.40 17.59
C GLY A 196 -12.56 -0.49 18.81
N TYR A 197 -11.51 -1.28 19.05
CA TYR A 197 -11.35 -2.10 20.25
C TYR A 197 -11.45 -1.26 21.54
N VAL A 198 -10.66 -0.19 21.64
CA VAL A 198 -10.69 0.71 22.81
C VAL A 198 -12.07 1.32 23.02
N LYS A 199 -12.73 1.77 21.95
CA LYS A 199 -14.07 2.34 22.01
C LYS A 199 -15.08 1.34 22.58
N ALA A 200 -15.06 0.10 22.14
CA ALA A 200 -15.97 -0.93 22.61
C ALA A 200 -15.78 -1.23 24.11
N LEU A 201 -14.53 -1.33 24.58
CA LEU A 201 -14.22 -1.49 26.01
C LEU A 201 -14.76 -0.32 26.83
N GLN A 202 -14.50 0.91 26.41
CA GLN A 202 -14.93 2.11 27.11
C GLN A 202 -16.46 2.22 27.22
N GLU A 203 -17.19 1.95 26.14
CA GLU A 203 -18.66 1.95 26.12
C GLU A 203 -19.25 0.87 27.02
N SER A 204 -18.50 -0.22 27.26
CA SER A 204 -18.91 -1.32 28.16
C SER A 204 -18.44 -1.12 29.61
N GLY A 205 -17.83 0.04 29.93
CA GLY A 205 -17.33 0.36 31.25
C GLY A 205 -16.07 -0.41 31.68
N ILE A 206 -15.35 -1.01 30.75
CA ILE A 206 -14.08 -1.71 30.99
C ILE A 206 -12.94 -0.73 30.79
N ALA A 207 -12.08 -0.59 31.81
CA ALA A 207 -10.90 0.25 31.72
C ALA A 207 -9.92 -0.33 30.68
N TYR A 208 -9.43 0.53 29.79
CA TYR A 208 -8.37 0.16 28.86
C TYR A 208 -7.04 0.05 29.59
N ASP A 209 -6.37 -1.08 29.42
CA ASP A 209 -5.00 -1.30 29.88
C ASP A 209 -4.07 -1.50 28.68
N PRO A 210 -3.02 -0.67 28.51
CA PRO A 210 -2.04 -0.85 27.45
C PRO A 210 -1.35 -2.23 27.47
N ASP A 211 -1.20 -2.86 28.66
CA ASP A 211 -0.58 -4.17 28.82
C ASP A 211 -1.47 -5.31 28.27
N ASP A 212 -2.76 -5.05 28.03
CA ASP A 212 -3.65 -5.96 27.34
C ASP A 212 -3.55 -5.87 25.82
N VAL A 213 -2.60 -5.09 25.29
CA VAL A 213 -2.39 -4.94 23.84
C VAL A 213 -1.01 -5.38 23.40
N VAL A 214 -0.97 -6.34 22.51
CA VAL A 214 0.24 -6.81 21.83
C VAL A 214 0.38 -6.06 20.51
N TRP A 215 1.37 -5.21 20.40
CA TRP A 215 1.74 -4.54 19.17
C TRP A 215 2.83 -5.32 18.44
N PHE A 216 2.62 -5.57 17.14
CA PHE A 216 3.61 -6.17 16.26
C PHE A 216 3.80 -5.33 14.98
N HIS A 217 4.90 -5.58 14.28
CA HIS A 217 5.25 -4.91 13.03
C HIS A 217 5.34 -5.92 11.88
N THR A 218 5.49 -5.41 10.67
CA THR A 218 5.68 -6.25 9.48
C THR A 218 6.81 -7.27 9.64
N GLU A 219 7.91 -6.88 10.30
CA GLU A 219 9.11 -7.69 10.43
C GLU A 219 8.94 -8.87 11.40
N ASP A 220 8.19 -8.68 12.48
CA ASP A 220 8.02 -9.67 13.56
C ASP A 220 6.65 -10.36 13.54
N ARG A 221 5.79 -10.05 12.56
CA ARG A 221 4.40 -10.57 12.46
C ARG A 221 4.29 -12.09 12.50
N LYS A 222 5.33 -12.81 12.03
CA LYS A 222 5.35 -14.28 12.00
C LYS A 222 5.83 -14.91 13.31
N VAL A 223 6.37 -14.12 14.22
CA VAL A 223 7.01 -14.62 15.44
C VAL A 223 6.34 -14.06 16.69
N LYS A 224 6.19 -12.74 16.78
CA LYS A 224 5.75 -12.06 17.98
C LYS A 224 4.35 -12.47 18.46
N PRO A 225 3.32 -12.60 17.61
CA PRO A 225 2.00 -13.02 18.07
C PRO A 225 2.01 -14.41 18.74
N ALA A 226 2.68 -15.41 18.15
CA ALA A 226 2.81 -16.75 18.72
C ALA A 226 3.64 -16.73 20.01
N LEU A 227 4.74 -15.97 20.06
CA LEU A 227 5.56 -15.83 21.26
C LEU A 227 4.75 -15.25 22.43
N MET A 228 3.99 -14.21 22.18
CA MET A 228 3.14 -13.57 23.20
C MET A 228 2.01 -14.50 23.66
N ALA A 229 1.40 -15.27 22.75
CA ALA A 229 0.43 -16.30 23.10
C ALA A 229 1.03 -17.35 24.05
N LYS A 230 2.23 -17.82 23.74
CA LYS A 230 2.98 -18.74 24.63
C LYS A 230 3.28 -18.14 26.00
N GLU A 231 3.72 -16.89 26.05
CA GLU A 231 4.00 -16.20 27.32
C GLU A 231 2.75 -16.05 28.19
N MET A 232 1.57 -15.78 27.61
CA MET A 232 0.31 -15.70 28.34
C MET A 232 0.00 -17.03 29.05
N VAL A 233 0.20 -18.17 28.38
CA VAL A 233 -0.01 -19.50 28.98
C VAL A 233 1.00 -19.76 30.09
N GLN A 234 2.28 -19.49 29.83
CA GLN A 234 3.37 -19.74 30.80
C GLN A 234 3.28 -18.89 32.06
N SER A 235 2.79 -17.66 31.93
CA SER A 235 2.58 -16.76 33.10
C SER A 235 1.26 -17.01 33.83
N GLY A 236 0.38 -17.85 33.30
CA GLY A 236 -0.96 -18.06 33.84
C GLY A 236 -1.90 -16.85 33.69
N GLN A 237 -1.55 -15.92 32.81
CA GLN A 237 -2.32 -14.68 32.57
C GLN A 237 -3.17 -14.79 31.31
N LEU A 238 -3.98 -15.86 31.22
CA LEU A 238 -4.90 -16.03 30.09
C LEU A 238 -6.01 -14.97 30.13
N PRO A 239 -6.34 -14.32 29.01
CA PRO A 239 -7.56 -13.56 28.86
C PRO A 239 -8.76 -14.50 28.71
N ASP A 240 -9.97 -13.98 28.76
CA ASP A 240 -11.19 -14.72 28.45
C ASP A 240 -11.67 -14.49 27.00
N GLY A 241 -10.98 -13.64 26.26
CA GLY A 241 -11.20 -13.41 24.84
C GLY A 241 -10.01 -12.72 24.16
N ILE A 242 -9.86 -12.92 22.88
CA ILE A 242 -8.76 -12.33 22.08
C ILE A 242 -9.31 -11.69 20.82
N VAL A 243 -8.93 -10.43 20.58
CA VAL A 243 -9.17 -9.70 19.33
C VAL A 243 -7.88 -9.62 18.54
N CYS A 244 -7.89 -10.17 17.33
CA CYS A 244 -6.72 -10.16 16.44
C CYS A 244 -6.87 -9.17 15.30
N TYR A 245 -5.74 -8.61 14.86
CA TYR A 245 -5.64 -7.73 13.70
C TYR A 245 -6.34 -8.30 12.47
N ASN A 246 -6.16 -9.58 12.18
CA ASN A 246 -6.83 -10.30 11.09
C ASN A 246 -6.80 -11.81 11.34
N ASP A 247 -7.45 -12.58 10.46
CA ASP A 247 -7.55 -14.03 10.58
C ASP A 247 -6.20 -14.74 10.56
N GLN A 248 -5.20 -14.23 9.82
CA GLN A 248 -3.85 -14.81 9.81
C GLN A 248 -3.20 -14.78 11.19
N ILE A 249 -3.37 -13.66 11.91
CA ILE A 249 -2.87 -13.52 13.29
C ILE A 249 -3.71 -14.36 14.24
N ALA A 250 -5.03 -14.41 14.03
CA ALA A 250 -5.91 -15.27 14.85
C ALA A 250 -5.50 -16.74 14.75
N VAL A 251 -5.35 -17.27 13.53
CA VAL A 251 -4.91 -18.66 13.32
C VAL A 251 -3.55 -18.92 13.96
N GLN A 252 -2.59 -18.01 13.80
CA GLN A 252 -1.25 -18.15 14.39
C GLN A 252 -1.30 -18.20 15.93
N VAL A 253 -2.12 -17.37 16.55
CA VAL A 253 -2.33 -17.32 18.01
C VAL A 253 -3.04 -18.58 18.47
N MET A 254 -4.12 -19.00 17.77
CA MET A 254 -4.88 -20.23 18.08
C MET A 254 -3.99 -21.47 18.02
N GLU A 255 -3.23 -21.66 16.95
CA GLU A 255 -2.32 -22.80 16.79
C GLU A 255 -1.29 -22.89 17.95
N GLU A 256 -0.80 -21.76 18.43
CA GLU A 256 0.15 -21.75 19.56
C GLU A 256 -0.52 -22.05 20.89
N LEU A 257 -1.72 -21.52 21.13
CA LEU A 257 -2.52 -21.79 22.32
C LEU A 257 -2.91 -23.28 22.39
N GLU A 258 -3.38 -23.85 21.28
CA GLU A 258 -3.73 -25.29 21.17
C GLU A 258 -2.52 -26.20 21.45
N LYS A 259 -1.32 -25.89 20.91
CA LYS A 259 -0.06 -26.61 21.22
C LYS A 259 0.27 -26.60 22.72
N MET A 260 -0.15 -25.53 23.41
CA MET A 260 0.03 -25.41 24.86
C MET A 260 -1.11 -26.03 25.69
N GLY A 261 -2.08 -26.66 25.04
CA GLY A 261 -3.19 -27.37 25.69
C GLY A 261 -4.39 -26.48 26.06
N VAL A 262 -4.43 -25.25 25.57
CA VAL A 262 -5.57 -24.34 25.73
C VAL A 262 -6.66 -24.72 24.76
N ARG A 263 -7.89 -24.92 25.24
CA ARG A 263 -9.05 -25.25 24.40
C ARG A 263 -9.77 -23.99 23.96
N ILE A 264 -10.08 -23.91 22.69
CA ILE A 264 -10.85 -22.82 22.10
C ILE A 264 -12.14 -23.42 21.53
N PRO A 265 -13.32 -22.98 21.96
CA PRO A 265 -13.61 -21.80 22.79
C PRO A 265 -13.77 -22.06 24.29
N ASP A 266 -13.41 -23.23 24.83
CA ASP A 266 -13.76 -23.61 26.23
C ASP A 266 -12.96 -22.85 27.29
N ASP A 267 -11.69 -22.51 27.01
CA ASP A 267 -10.79 -21.84 27.96
C ASP A 267 -10.56 -20.37 27.56
N ILE A 268 -10.70 -20.02 26.27
CA ILE A 268 -10.63 -18.66 25.71
C ILE A 268 -11.67 -18.49 24.62
#